data_bd44dead0f54bca12045aa01e8c10e22
#
_entry.id   bd44dead0f54bca12045aa01e8c10e22
#
_cell.length_a   1.000
_cell.length_b   1.000
_cell.length_c   1.000
_cell.angle_alpha   90.00
_cell.angle_beta   90.00
_cell.angle_gamma   90.00
#
_symmetry.space_group_name_H-M   'P 1'
#
loop_
_entity.id
_entity.type
_entity.pdbx_description
1 polymer ?
#
loop_
_entity_poly.entity_id
_entity_poly.type
_entity_poly.pdbx_seq_one_letter_code
_entity_poly.pdbx_strand_id
1 'polypeptide(L)'
;EPIEGKKAERKKYYSVNKNFILFEELRALFLKTGVLIQQDLVKTLLVDPAIQVLALTGLFVGKMDAETDILIIGSPDAKALQLRVGEFEQILGREVNYTIMPSDEYLYRRDVSDRFLASIFQAEHVIMHDALTP
;
A
#
# COMPACT_ATOMS: atom_id res chain seq x y z
N GLU A 1 -8.33 25.66 -8.32
CA GLU A 1 -8.62 25.21 -8.59
C GLU A 1 -9.01 24.42 -9.00
N PRO A 2 -9.39 24.16 -9.36
CA PRO A 2 -9.73 22.94 -9.52
C PRO A 2 -9.54 22.42 -10.69
N ILE A 3 -9.43 21.76 -10.93
CA ILE A 3 -9.16 21.20 -11.92
C ILE A 3 -10.25 20.66 -12.55
N GLU A 4 -10.68 20.74 -13.10
CA GLU A 4 -11.50 20.37 -13.45
C GLU A 4 -11.92 19.61 -13.95
N GLY A 5 -12.18 19.46 -14.28
CA GLY A 5 -12.64 18.80 -14.50
C GLY A 5 -12.94 17.90 -13.91
N LYS A 6 -12.62 17.72 -13.51
CA LYS A 6 -12.69 17.05 -12.68
C LYS A 6 -13.03 17.37 -11.67
N LYS A 7 -13.47 17.49 -11.68
CA LYS A 7 -13.59 17.71 -10.80
C LYS A 7 -13.34 17.67 -10.05
N ALA A 8 -13.32 17.70 -10.39
CA ALA A 8 -13.06 17.66 -9.76
C ALA A 8 -12.98 17.40 -8.92
N GLU A 9 -12.83 17.04 -9.38
CA GLU A 9 -12.67 16.83 -8.32
C GLU A 9 -11.96 17.67 -7.62
N ARG A 10 -12.37 18.43 -7.14
CA ARG A 10 -11.68 19.29 -6.43
C ARG A 10 -11.42 18.74 -5.10
N LYS A 11 -10.22 18.47 -4.82
CA LYS A 11 -9.80 18.07 -3.51
C LYS A 11 -9.64 19.28 -2.63
N LYS A 12 -9.98 19.13 -1.39
CA LYS A 12 -9.71 20.16 -0.41
C LYS A 12 -8.40 19.85 0.28
N TYR A 13 -7.53 20.85 0.32
CA TYR A 13 -6.24 20.71 0.98
C TYR A 13 -6.24 21.57 2.23
N TYR A 14 -5.83 20.98 3.33
CA TYR A 14 -5.77 21.68 4.60
C TYR A 14 -4.35 21.70 5.10
N SER A 15 -3.88 22.88 5.43
CA SER A 15 -2.58 23.03 6.09
C SER A 15 -2.76 22.79 7.57
N VAL A 16 -1.81 22.08 8.17
CA VAL A 16 -1.80 21.89 9.61
C VAL A 16 -1.12 23.08 10.25
N ASN A 17 -1.80 23.74 11.16
CA ASN A 17 -1.22 24.84 11.91
C ASN A 17 -0.39 24.26 13.05
N LYS A 18 0.93 24.30 12.90
CA LYS A 18 1.83 23.72 13.88
C LYS A 18 1.85 24.47 15.20
N ASN A 19 1.30 25.67 15.22
CA ASN A 19 1.18 26.45 16.46
C ASN A 19 -0.10 26.16 17.21
N PHE A 20 -0.98 25.31 16.65
CA PHE A 20 -2.18 24.93 17.34
C PHE A 20 -1.84 24.13 18.59
N ILE A 21 -2.46 24.46 19.70
CA ILE A 21 -2.09 23.89 21.00
C ILE A 21 -2.19 22.37 21.06
N LEU A 22 -3.05 21.76 20.24
CA LEU A 22 -3.23 20.32 20.22
C LEU A 22 -2.52 19.64 19.03
N PHE A 23 -1.58 20.35 18.38
CA PHE A 23 -0.93 19.81 17.19
C PHE A 23 -0.26 18.47 17.45
N GLU A 24 0.53 18.38 18.54
CA GLU A 24 1.26 17.15 18.83
C GLU A 24 0.33 15.97 19.12
N GLU A 25 -0.75 16.23 19.83
CA GLU A 25 -1.73 15.18 20.14
C GLU A 25 -2.44 14.69 18.88
N LEU A 26 -2.84 15.63 18.00
CA LEU A 26 -3.48 15.26 16.75
C LEU A 26 -2.51 14.50 15.85
N ARG A 27 -1.27 14.95 15.78
CA ARG A 27 -0.25 14.26 14.99
C ARG A 27 -0.06 12.83 15.47
N ALA A 28 0.06 12.65 16.79
CA ALA A 28 0.22 11.32 17.37
C ALA A 28 -0.99 10.44 17.08
N LEU A 29 -2.18 11.01 17.14
CA LEU A 29 -3.41 10.26 16.86
C LEU A 29 -3.43 9.80 15.41
N PHE A 30 -3.10 10.67 14.47
CA PHE A 30 -3.06 10.29 13.05
C PHE A 30 -2.05 9.19 12.79
N LEU A 31 -0.87 9.28 13.41
CA LEU A 31 0.16 8.26 13.23
C LEU A 31 -0.29 6.91 13.76
N LYS A 32 -0.91 6.90 14.94
CA LYS A 32 -1.40 5.66 15.53
C LYS A 32 -2.53 5.05 14.71
N THR A 33 -3.44 5.89 14.23
CA THR A 33 -4.54 5.43 13.39
C THR A 33 -4.01 4.79 12.11
N GLY A 34 -3.01 5.42 11.48
CA GLY A 34 -2.42 4.88 10.28
C GLY A 34 -1.79 3.52 10.49
N VAL A 35 -1.09 3.34 11.60
CA VAL A 35 -0.49 2.05 11.93
C VAL A 35 -1.56 0.98 12.12
N LEU A 36 -2.63 1.31 12.85
CA LEU A 36 -3.69 0.35 13.10
C LEU A 36 -4.41 -0.06 11.82
N ILE A 37 -4.68 0.90 10.94
CA ILE A 37 -5.32 0.63 9.66
C ILE A 37 -4.44 -0.28 8.81
N GLN A 38 -3.14 0.00 8.78
CA GLN A 38 -2.19 -0.81 8.03
C GLN A 38 -2.14 -2.24 8.57
N GLN A 39 -2.08 -2.40 9.88
CA GLN A 39 -2.05 -3.71 10.50
C GLN A 39 -3.31 -4.51 10.17
N ASP A 40 -4.46 -3.85 10.19
CA ASP A 40 -5.72 -4.50 9.88
C ASP A 40 -5.76 -4.97 8.43
N LEU A 41 -5.28 -4.15 7.51
CA LEU A 41 -5.21 -4.54 6.10
C LEU A 41 -4.32 -5.77 5.92
N VAL A 42 -3.12 -5.75 6.50
CA VAL A 42 -2.18 -6.86 6.38
C VAL A 42 -2.79 -8.14 6.93
N LYS A 43 -3.40 -8.06 8.10
CA LYS A 43 -4.06 -9.21 8.70
C LYS A 43 -5.16 -9.77 7.80
N THR A 44 -5.95 -8.88 7.24
CA THR A 44 -7.06 -9.26 6.37
C THR A 44 -6.56 -9.94 5.10
N LEU A 45 -5.51 -9.40 4.51
CA LEU A 45 -4.94 -9.97 3.28
C LEU A 45 -4.30 -11.33 3.55
N LEU A 46 -3.60 -11.47 4.67
CA LEU A 46 -2.87 -12.71 4.97
C LEU A 46 -3.77 -13.85 5.45
N VAL A 47 -5.07 -13.62 5.56
CA VAL A 47 -6.02 -14.70 5.75
C VAL A 47 -6.00 -15.66 4.56
N ASP A 48 -5.69 -15.17 3.36
CA ASP A 48 -5.62 -15.99 2.17
C ASP A 48 -4.26 -16.70 2.11
N PRO A 49 -4.22 -18.03 2.28
CA PRO A 49 -2.95 -18.76 2.29
C PRO A 49 -2.28 -18.82 0.92
N ALA A 50 -2.98 -18.43 -0.14
CA ALA A 50 -2.39 -18.38 -1.47
C ALA A 50 -1.48 -17.18 -1.65
N ILE A 51 -1.45 -16.25 -0.72
CA ILE A 51 -0.50 -15.14 -0.73
C ILE A 51 0.78 -15.62 -0.10
N GLN A 52 1.85 -15.67 -0.88
CA GLN A 52 3.14 -16.18 -0.44
C GLN A 52 4.13 -15.09 -0.08
N VAL A 53 4.02 -13.92 -0.71
CA VAL A 53 4.80 -12.75 -0.33
C VAL A 53 3.86 -11.55 -0.33
N LEU A 54 3.99 -10.75 0.70
CA LEU A 54 3.26 -9.49 0.82
C LEU A 54 4.26 -8.40 1.20
N ALA A 55 4.45 -7.44 0.31
CA ALA A 55 5.34 -6.32 0.56
C ALA A 55 4.57 -5.02 0.41
N LEU A 56 4.81 -4.10 1.32
CA LEU A 56 4.22 -2.76 1.28
C LEU A 56 5.28 -1.77 0.82
N THR A 57 4.89 -0.89 -0.07
CA THR A 57 5.77 0.13 -0.61
C THR A 57 4.91 1.36 -0.92
N GLY A 58 5.43 2.29 -1.70
CA GLY A 58 4.67 3.44 -2.15
C GLY A 58 4.01 4.21 -1.03
N LEU A 59 2.71 4.25 -1.06
CA LEU A 59 1.88 4.94 -0.08
C LEU A 59 2.26 4.59 1.36
N PHE A 60 2.55 3.32 1.62
CA PHE A 60 2.78 2.82 2.98
C PHE A 60 4.14 3.24 3.54
N VAL A 61 5.04 3.70 2.68
CA VAL A 61 6.37 4.17 3.09
C VAL A 61 6.58 5.64 2.73
N GLY A 62 5.48 6.33 2.39
CA GLY A 62 5.53 7.76 2.10
C GLY A 62 6.01 8.12 0.70
N LYS A 63 6.02 7.15 -0.22
CA LYS A 63 6.47 7.38 -1.60
C LYS A 63 5.26 7.39 -2.52
N MET A 64 4.77 8.58 -2.80
CA MET A 64 3.50 8.74 -3.51
C MET A 64 3.58 8.52 -5.02
N ASP A 65 4.77 8.50 -5.58
CA ASP A 65 4.96 8.33 -7.03
C ASP A 65 5.38 6.91 -7.41
N ALA A 66 5.27 5.95 -6.51
CA ALA A 66 5.62 4.57 -6.80
C ALA A 66 4.59 3.94 -7.74
N GLU A 67 5.04 2.98 -8.52
CA GLU A 67 4.17 2.28 -9.47
C GLU A 67 3.14 1.42 -8.77
N THR A 68 3.48 0.91 -7.60
CA THR A 68 2.55 0.09 -6.83
C THR A 68 2.72 0.40 -5.35
N ASP A 69 1.67 0.16 -4.59
CA ASP A 69 1.68 0.34 -3.13
C ASP A 69 1.76 -0.99 -2.40
N ILE A 70 1.23 -2.05 -3.02
CA ILE A 70 1.25 -3.39 -2.43
C ILE A 70 1.72 -4.37 -3.49
N LEU A 71 2.73 -5.16 -3.17
CA LEU A 71 3.17 -6.25 -4.04
C LEU A 71 2.73 -7.56 -3.41
N ILE A 72 1.98 -8.35 -4.18
CA ILE A 72 1.43 -9.61 -3.72
C ILE A 72 1.93 -10.71 -4.66
N ILE A 73 2.61 -11.69 -4.09
CA ILE A 73 3.11 -12.83 -4.85
C ILE A 73 2.30 -14.05 -4.45
N GLY A 74 1.76 -14.73 -5.43
CA GLY A 74 0.96 -15.92 -5.21
C GLY A 74 -0.24 -15.95 -6.14
N SER A 75 -1.27 -16.68 -5.74
CA SER A 75 -2.48 -16.82 -6.55
C SER A 75 -3.73 -16.57 -5.69
N PRO A 76 -3.88 -15.36 -5.14
CA PRO A 76 -5.04 -15.06 -4.30
C PRO A 76 -6.32 -15.00 -5.12
N ASP A 77 -7.44 -15.09 -4.41
CA ASP A 77 -8.74 -14.88 -5.03
C ASP A 77 -8.85 -13.40 -5.41
N ALA A 78 -8.86 -13.13 -6.72
CA ALA A 78 -8.81 -11.77 -7.22
C ALA A 78 -10.00 -10.92 -6.79
N LYS A 79 -11.19 -11.53 -6.75
CA LYS A 79 -12.40 -10.79 -6.36
C LYS A 79 -12.39 -10.44 -4.88
N ALA A 80 -12.00 -11.40 -4.05
CA ALA A 80 -11.92 -11.16 -2.61
C ALA A 80 -10.87 -10.09 -2.32
N LEU A 81 -9.73 -10.15 -3.01
CA LEU A 81 -8.67 -9.16 -2.84
C LEU A 81 -9.14 -7.78 -3.24
N GLN A 82 -9.80 -7.67 -4.38
CA GLN A 82 -10.31 -6.38 -4.84
C GLN A 82 -11.29 -5.78 -3.84
N LEU A 83 -12.16 -6.62 -3.27
CA LEU A 83 -13.13 -6.17 -2.29
C LEU A 83 -12.44 -5.64 -1.03
N ARG A 84 -11.45 -6.38 -0.53
CA ARG A 84 -10.73 -6.00 0.68
C ARG A 84 -9.93 -4.73 0.51
N VAL A 85 -9.24 -4.61 -0.61
CA VAL A 85 -8.50 -3.38 -0.90
C VAL A 85 -9.46 -2.22 -1.07
N GLY A 86 -10.61 -2.45 -1.71
CA GLY A 86 -11.63 -1.42 -1.86
C GLY A 86 -12.16 -0.91 -0.52
N GLU A 87 -12.38 -1.80 0.42
CA GLU A 87 -12.80 -1.41 1.76
C GLU A 87 -11.74 -0.55 2.45
N PHE A 88 -10.48 -0.92 2.27
CA PHE A 88 -9.38 -0.16 2.83
C PHE A 88 -9.30 1.23 2.18
N GLU A 89 -9.50 1.30 0.86
CA GLU A 89 -9.51 2.57 0.14
C GLU A 89 -10.59 3.50 0.66
N GLN A 90 -11.75 2.95 1.03
CA GLN A 90 -12.84 3.76 1.59
C GLN A 90 -12.42 4.39 2.91
N ILE A 91 -11.74 3.64 3.75
CA ILE A 91 -11.27 4.15 5.04
C ILE A 91 -10.19 5.20 4.83
N LEU A 92 -9.29 4.94 3.89
CA LEU A 92 -8.15 5.80 3.63
C LEU A 92 -8.50 7.07 2.86
N GLY A 93 -9.59 7.01 2.09
CA GLY A 93 -10.02 8.14 1.26
C GLY A 93 -9.18 8.32 0.02
N ARG A 94 -8.51 7.27 -0.46
CA ARG A 94 -7.72 7.35 -1.68
C ARG A 94 -7.51 5.96 -2.27
N GLU A 95 -7.11 5.92 -3.54
CA GLU A 95 -6.80 4.68 -4.24
C GLU A 95 -5.52 4.05 -3.71
N VAL A 96 -5.53 2.72 -3.71
CA VAL A 96 -4.35 1.92 -3.36
C VAL A 96 -4.07 1.01 -4.55
N ASN A 97 -2.88 1.14 -5.11
CA ASN A 97 -2.47 0.33 -6.25
C ASN A 97 -1.81 -0.95 -5.75
N TYR A 98 -2.23 -2.08 -6.29
CA TYR A 98 -1.58 -3.34 -5.93
C TYR A 98 -1.24 -4.13 -7.18
N THR A 99 -0.19 -4.92 -7.08
CA THR A 99 0.29 -5.76 -8.17
C THR A 99 0.30 -7.21 -7.69
N ILE A 100 -0.31 -8.09 -8.48
CA ILE A 100 -0.32 -9.52 -8.19
C ILE A 100 0.59 -10.20 -9.22
N MET A 101 1.45 -11.07 -8.74
CA MET A 101 2.38 -11.79 -9.60
C MET A 101 2.45 -13.25 -9.16
N PRO A 102 2.35 -14.21 -10.09
CA PRO A 102 2.51 -15.62 -9.71
C PRO A 102 3.90 -15.89 -9.16
N SER A 103 4.02 -16.90 -8.33
CA SER A 103 5.29 -17.22 -7.67
C SER A 103 6.40 -17.55 -8.65
N ASP A 104 6.10 -18.31 -9.71
CA ASP A 104 7.10 -18.68 -10.70
C ASP A 104 7.59 -17.46 -11.47
N GLU A 105 6.68 -16.54 -11.79
CA GLU A 105 7.06 -15.30 -12.45
C GLU A 105 7.95 -14.46 -11.55
N TYR A 106 7.60 -14.37 -10.27
CA TYR A 106 8.36 -13.61 -9.30
C TYR A 106 9.80 -14.16 -9.18
N LEU A 107 9.92 -15.48 -9.06
CA LEU A 107 11.23 -16.11 -8.93
C LEU A 107 12.07 -15.88 -10.17
N TYR A 108 11.48 -16.02 -11.35
CA TYR A 108 12.16 -15.76 -12.59
C TYR A 108 12.63 -14.31 -12.70
N ARG A 109 11.73 -13.37 -12.43
CA ARG A 109 12.06 -11.95 -12.52
C ARG A 109 13.14 -11.56 -11.53
N ARG A 110 13.11 -12.16 -10.34
CA ARG A 110 14.14 -11.91 -9.34
C ARG A 110 15.50 -12.37 -9.83
N ASP A 111 15.54 -13.54 -10.45
CA ASP A 111 16.80 -14.12 -10.94
C ASP A 111 17.43 -13.31 -12.07
N VAL A 112 16.61 -12.70 -12.91
CA VAL A 112 17.11 -11.88 -14.03
C VAL A 112 17.23 -10.40 -13.68
N SER A 113 17.09 -10.07 -12.41
CA SER A 113 17.18 -8.69 -11.93
C SER A 113 16.22 -7.75 -12.66
N ASP A 114 14.97 -8.17 -12.71
CA ASP A 114 13.88 -7.42 -13.35
C ASP A 114 13.81 -5.99 -12.82
N ARG A 115 13.60 -5.05 -13.72
CA ARG A 115 13.61 -3.63 -13.38
C ARG A 115 12.47 -3.25 -12.42
N PHE A 116 11.30 -3.83 -12.63
CA PHE A 116 10.15 -3.54 -11.77
C PHE A 116 10.42 -3.98 -10.34
N LEU A 117 10.89 -5.22 -10.16
CA LEU A 117 11.19 -5.71 -8.81
C LEU A 117 12.33 -4.92 -8.18
N ALA A 118 13.34 -4.56 -8.99
CA ALA A 118 14.45 -3.76 -8.48
C ALA A 118 13.95 -2.40 -7.98
N SER A 119 13.00 -1.80 -8.69
CA SER A 119 12.47 -0.49 -8.29
C SER A 119 11.76 -0.56 -6.93
N ILE A 120 11.20 -1.72 -6.60
CA ILE A 120 10.53 -1.90 -5.31
C ILE A 120 11.56 -2.20 -4.22
N PHE A 121 12.44 -3.16 -4.45
CA PHE A 121 13.30 -3.68 -3.38
C PHE A 121 14.55 -2.87 -3.14
N GLN A 122 14.94 -2.01 -4.08
CA GLN A 122 16.01 -1.04 -3.86
C GLN A 122 15.50 0.25 -3.23
N ALA A 123 14.20 0.50 -3.32
CA ALA A 123 13.57 1.63 -2.65
C ALA A 123 13.09 1.19 -1.27
N GLU A 124 12.56 2.15 -0.53
CA GLU A 124 12.02 1.83 0.79
C GLU A 124 10.80 0.92 0.65
N HIS A 125 10.75 -0.13 1.46
CA HIS A 125 9.66 -1.10 1.43
C HIS A 125 9.62 -1.85 2.76
N VAL A 126 8.51 -2.53 3.02
CA VAL A 126 8.37 -3.37 4.22
C VAL A 126 7.81 -4.72 3.78
N ILE A 127 8.54 -5.78 4.08
CA ILE A 127 8.07 -7.13 3.78
C ILE A 127 7.28 -7.63 4.98
N MET A 128 5.98 -7.83 4.78
CA MET A 128 5.09 -8.25 5.87
C MET A 128 4.98 -9.75 5.95
N HIS A 129 5.25 -10.45 4.87
CA HIS A 129 5.18 -11.91 4.82
C HIS A 129 6.03 -12.39 3.65
N ASP A 130 6.82 -13.43 3.86
CA ASP A 130 7.65 -13.99 2.79
C ASP A 130 7.83 -15.48 3.04
N ALA A 131 7.08 -16.28 2.29
CA ALA A 131 7.16 -17.74 2.37
C ALA A 131 8.09 -18.33 1.31
N LEU A 132 8.65 -17.50 0.44
CA LEU A 132 9.49 -17.96 -0.67
C LEU A 132 10.99 -17.80 -0.42
N THR A 133 11.36 -16.98 0.53
CA THR A 133 12.78 -16.79 0.89
C THR A 133 13.07 -17.66 2.11
N PRO A 134 14.06 -18.56 2.01
CA PRO A 134 14.41 -19.43 3.13
C PRO A 134 15.01 -18.67 4.31
#